data_8a22e652739f3d56ea2a185785525c1d
#
_entry.id   8a22e652739f3d56ea2a185785525c1d
#
_cell.length_a   1.000
_cell.length_b   1.000
_cell.length_c   1.000
_cell.angle_alpha   90.00
_cell.angle_beta   90.00
_cell.angle_gamma   90.00
#
_symmetry.space_group_name_H-M   'P 1'
#
loop_
_entity.id
_entity.type
_entity.pdbx_description
1 polymer ?
#
loop_
_entity_poly.entity_id
_entity_poly.type
_entity_poly.pdbx_seq_one_letter_code
_entity_poly.pdbx_strand_id
1 'polypeptide(L)'
;MLAKLTHAFTQKIRVVVTLFCLLSAPGWLHAKQLALVADKANPTANLKASDLAGIFNAHMRTWPDGKPITLVMRDPGSDDAQLILRRILNMTSDQARALIQAHPTVVVVADSDDAILHIVSNTRGAIGFIDLYSLTKDVNVVKVDGKLPLEPGYLLKGN
;
A
#
# COMPACT_ATOMS: atom_id res chain seq x y z
N MET A 1 51.34 38.99 -15.76
CA MET A 1 51.33 37.95 -14.76
C MET A 1 49.94 37.77 -14.08
N LEU A 2 49.10 38.80 -13.99
CA LEU A 2 47.77 38.77 -13.41
C LEU A 2 46.72 38.01 -14.24
N ALA A 3 46.80 37.99 -15.58
CA ALA A 3 45.82 37.34 -16.45
C ALA A 3 45.82 35.78 -16.38
N LYS A 4 46.93 35.16 -15.99
CA LYS A 4 47.01 33.68 -15.82
C LYS A 4 46.43 33.19 -14.51
N LEU A 5 46.39 34.03 -13.47
CA LEU A 5 45.79 33.66 -12.17
C LEU A 5 44.26 33.67 -12.23
N THR A 6 43.64 34.58 -12.97
CA THR A 6 42.18 34.67 -13.09
C THR A 6 41.59 33.50 -13.89
N HIS A 7 42.31 32.99 -14.91
CA HIS A 7 41.85 31.85 -15.71
C HIS A 7 41.87 30.54 -14.92
N ALA A 8 42.88 30.33 -14.07
CA ALA A 8 42.97 29.11 -13.25
C ALA A 8 41.90 29.08 -12.14
N PHE A 9 41.54 30.26 -11.60
CA PHE A 9 40.52 30.35 -10.56
C PHE A 9 39.11 30.12 -11.12
N THR A 10 38.80 30.66 -12.30
CA THR A 10 37.50 30.47 -12.98
C THR A 10 37.30 29.04 -13.45
N GLN A 11 38.37 28.33 -13.84
CA GLN A 11 38.27 26.94 -14.26
C GLN A 11 38.00 25.98 -13.08
N LYS A 12 38.62 26.25 -11.91
CA LYS A 12 38.38 25.48 -10.69
C LYS A 12 36.94 25.66 -10.16
N ILE A 13 36.39 26.87 -10.23
CA ILE A 13 35.02 27.16 -9.84
C ILE A 13 34.01 26.45 -10.77
N ARG A 14 34.27 26.41 -12.09
CA ARG A 14 33.42 25.71 -13.05
C ARG A 14 33.38 24.20 -12.80
N VAL A 15 34.51 23.58 -12.48
CA VAL A 15 34.58 22.13 -12.17
C VAL A 15 33.84 21.80 -10.87
N VAL A 16 33.96 22.64 -9.83
CA VAL A 16 33.26 22.44 -8.55
C VAL A 16 31.74 22.60 -8.69
N VAL A 17 31.27 23.58 -9.48
CA VAL A 17 29.86 23.80 -9.75
C VAL A 17 29.28 22.64 -10.57
N THR A 18 30.00 22.10 -11.54
CA THR A 18 29.56 20.98 -12.38
C THR A 18 29.52 19.67 -11.55
N LEU A 19 30.43 19.48 -10.60
CA LEU A 19 30.46 18.30 -9.74
C LEU A 19 29.34 18.32 -8.67
N PHE A 20 28.93 19.50 -8.22
CA PHE A 20 27.84 19.65 -7.24
C PHE A 20 26.45 19.42 -7.84
N CYS A 21 26.25 19.69 -9.14
CA CYS A 21 25.00 19.43 -9.84
C CYS A 21 24.76 17.93 -10.15
N LEU A 22 25.79 17.08 -10.11
CA LEU A 22 25.69 15.65 -10.36
C LEU A 22 25.24 14.83 -9.13
N LEU A 23 25.24 15.45 -7.94
CA LEU A 23 24.83 14.79 -6.67
C LEU A 23 23.36 15.00 -6.29
N SER A 24 22.64 15.83 -7.04
CA SER A 24 21.18 15.99 -6.90
C SER A 24 20.43 15.11 -7.89
N ALA A 25 20.71 13.80 -7.91
CA ALA A 25 19.76 12.86 -8.49
C ALA A 25 18.48 12.94 -7.64
N PRO A 26 17.32 13.33 -8.21
CA PRO A 26 16.06 13.21 -7.48
C PRO A 26 15.93 11.74 -7.14
N GLY A 27 16.02 11.40 -5.85
CA GLY A 27 15.66 10.08 -5.41
C GLY A 27 14.26 9.80 -5.96
N TRP A 28 14.14 8.80 -6.77
CA TRP A 28 12.86 8.35 -7.31
C TRP A 28 12.04 7.86 -6.10
N LEU A 29 11.32 8.79 -5.48
CA LEU A 29 10.29 8.46 -4.50
C LEU A 29 9.24 7.64 -5.25
N HIS A 30 9.42 6.34 -5.26
CA HIS A 30 8.36 5.45 -5.72
C HIS A 30 7.17 5.65 -4.79
N ALA A 31 6.14 6.31 -5.30
CA ALA A 31 4.90 6.47 -4.55
C ALA A 31 4.40 5.07 -4.18
N LYS A 32 4.31 4.80 -2.89
CA LYS A 32 3.85 3.52 -2.37
C LYS A 32 2.48 3.19 -2.95
N GLN A 33 2.29 1.96 -3.38
CA GLN A 33 1.05 1.52 -4.01
C GLN A 33 0.65 0.16 -3.46
N LEU A 34 -0.53 0.11 -2.84
CA LEU A 34 -1.04 -1.12 -2.27
C LEU A 34 -1.95 -1.85 -3.26
N ALA A 35 -1.86 -3.16 -3.28
CA ALA A 35 -2.79 -4.04 -3.97
C ALA A 35 -3.73 -4.69 -2.95
N LEU A 36 -5.03 -4.74 -3.27
CA LEU A 36 -5.97 -5.61 -2.60
C LEU A 36 -5.88 -6.99 -3.23
N VAL A 37 -5.62 -8.00 -2.41
CA VAL A 37 -5.49 -9.40 -2.85
C VAL A 37 -6.51 -10.30 -2.14
N ALA A 38 -6.89 -11.37 -2.80
CA ALA A 38 -7.82 -12.39 -2.28
C ALA A 38 -7.25 -13.79 -2.48
N ASP A 39 -7.75 -14.76 -1.72
CA ASP A 39 -7.44 -16.17 -1.98
C ASP A 39 -7.85 -16.58 -3.40
N LYS A 40 -7.12 -17.54 -3.99
CA LYS A 40 -7.34 -17.95 -5.39
C LYS A 40 -8.72 -18.49 -5.71
N ALA A 41 -9.41 -19.02 -4.72
CA ALA A 41 -10.75 -19.58 -4.90
C ALA A 41 -11.86 -18.54 -4.66
N ASN A 42 -11.51 -17.32 -4.27
CA ASN A 42 -12.46 -16.23 -4.10
C ASN A 42 -12.85 -15.68 -5.50
N PRO A 43 -14.13 -15.73 -5.89
CA PRO A 43 -14.58 -15.26 -7.19
C PRO A 43 -14.67 -13.72 -7.29
N THR A 44 -14.43 -13.01 -6.19
CA THR A 44 -14.57 -11.55 -6.13
C THR A 44 -13.49 -10.88 -6.96
N ALA A 45 -13.90 -10.24 -8.06
CA ALA A 45 -12.99 -9.52 -8.96
C ALA A 45 -12.93 -8.01 -8.67
N ASN A 46 -13.90 -7.48 -7.94
CA ASN A 46 -14.03 -6.06 -7.63
C ASN A 46 -14.75 -5.83 -6.32
N LEU A 47 -14.26 -4.89 -5.51
CA LEU A 47 -14.90 -4.39 -4.31
C LEU A 47 -14.96 -2.86 -4.38
N LYS A 48 -16.06 -2.28 -3.91
CA LYS A 48 -16.13 -0.84 -3.71
C LYS A 48 -15.40 -0.45 -2.42
N ALA A 49 -14.91 0.77 -2.34
CA ALA A 49 -14.35 1.31 -1.10
C ALA A 49 -15.36 1.25 0.05
N SER A 50 -16.66 1.43 -0.22
CA SER A 50 -17.74 1.27 0.76
C SER A 50 -17.87 -0.16 1.29
N ASP A 51 -17.65 -1.17 0.44
CA ASP A 51 -17.71 -2.59 0.85
C ASP A 51 -16.54 -2.92 1.76
N LEU A 52 -15.34 -2.41 1.44
CA LEU A 52 -14.16 -2.55 2.29
C LEU A 52 -14.37 -1.89 3.66
N ALA A 53 -14.98 -0.70 3.69
CA ALA A 53 -15.35 -0.06 4.95
C ALA A 53 -16.41 -0.89 5.72
N GLY A 54 -17.38 -1.47 5.03
CA GLY A 54 -18.37 -2.38 5.61
C GLY A 54 -17.76 -3.64 6.21
N ILE A 55 -16.76 -4.23 5.55
CA ILE A 55 -15.99 -5.38 6.06
C ILE A 55 -15.21 -4.98 7.31
N PHE A 56 -14.45 -3.88 7.24
CA PHE A 56 -13.64 -3.42 8.37
C PHE A 56 -14.48 -3.13 9.63
N ASN A 57 -15.65 -2.52 9.44
CA ASN A 57 -16.61 -2.21 10.53
C ASN A 57 -17.45 -3.44 10.94
N ALA A 58 -17.15 -4.63 10.42
CA ALA A 58 -17.89 -5.86 10.67
C ALA A 58 -19.39 -5.81 10.30
N HIS A 59 -19.80 -4.89 9.44
CA HIS A 59 -21.14 -4.86 8.86
C HIS A 59 -21.32 -5.91 7.76
N MET A 60 -20.24 -6.21 7.01
CA MET A 60 -20.18 -7.26 6.02
C MET A 60 -19.21 -8.35 6.50
N ARG A 61 -19.73 -9.52 6.86
CA ARG A 61 -18.96 -10.61 7.49
C ARG A 61 -18.85 -11.86 6.64
N THR A 62 -19.67 -11.96 5.61
CA THR A 62 -19.71 -13.13 4.73
C THR A 62 -19.78 -12.71 3.27
N TRP A 63 -19.14 -13.48 2.42
CA TRP A 63 -19.30 -13.39 0.97
C TRP A 63 -20.70 -13.86 0.54
N PRO A 64 -21.14 -13.53 -0.71
CA PRO A 64 -22.44 -14.02 -1.22
C PRO A 64 -22.57 -15.54 -1.24
N ASP A 65 -21.46 -16.28 -1.28
CA ASP A 65 -21.42 -17.74 -1.21
C ASP A 65 -21.44 -18.28 0.24
N GLY A 66 -21.63 -17.40 1.23
CA GLY A 66 -21.73 -17.73 2.66
C GLY A 66 -20.42 -17.93 3.40
N LYS A 67 -19.26 -17.82 2.70
CA LYS A 67 -17.96 -17.94 3.36
C LYS A 67 -17.66 -16.72 4.24
N PRO A 68 -17.04 -16.92 5.40
CA PRO A 68 -16.64 -15.80 6.24
C PRO A 68 -15.57 -14.94 5.54
N ILE A 69 -15.65 -13.63 5.76
CA ILE A 69 -14.63 -12.69 5.30
C ILE A 69 -13.60 -12.50 6.41
N THR A 70 -12.33 -12.66 6.06
CA THR A 70 -11.20 -12.27 6.92
C THR A 70 -10.39 -11.22 6.20
N LEU A 71 -10.31 -10.02 6.77
CA LEU A 71 -9.48 -8.93 6.26
C LEU A 71 -8.12 -8.97 6.94
N VAL A 72 -7.05 -9.05 6.16
CA VAL A 72 -5.67 -9.07 6.68
C VAL A 72 -4.99 -7.77 6.32
N MET A 73 -4.39 -7.09 7.30
CA MET A 73 -3.71 -5.82 7.10
C MET A 73 -2.51 -5.66 8.03
N ARG A 74 -1.67 -4.67 7.76
CA ARG A 74 -0.57 -4.28 8.65
C ARG A 74 -1.10 -3.56 9.89
N ASP A 75 -0.26 -3.44 10.93
CA ASP A 75 -0.60 -2.64 12.11
C ASP A 75 -1.14 -1.26 11.70
N PRO A 76 -2.22 -0.76 12.34
CA PRO A 76 -2.79 0.55 12.03
C PRO A 76 -1.84 1.75 12.13
N GLY A 77 -0.69 1.60 12.80
CA GLY A 77 0.37 2.61 12.85
C GLY A 77 1.34 2.56 11.66
N SER A 78 1.32 1.52 10.83
CA SER A 78 2.19 1.41 9.67
C SER A 78 1.77 2.37 8.54
N ASP A 79 2.71 2.76 7.68
CA ASP A 79 2.43 3.64 6.52
C ASP A 79 1.39 3.05 5.59
N ASP A 80 1.40 1.72 5.40
CA ASP A 80 0.43 0.99 4.59
C ASP A 80 -0.97 1.09 5.14
N ALA A 81 -1.12 0.78 6.41
CA ALA A 81 -2.40 0.90 7.08
C ALA A 81 -2.90 2.34 7.09
N GLN A 82 -2.01 3.32 7.31
CA GLN A 82 -2.34 4.74 7.26
C GLN A 82 -2.91 5.17 5.91
N LEU A 83 -2.42 4.60 4.81
CA LEU A 83 -2.97 4.87 3.48
C LEU A 83 -4.42 4.36 3.38
N ILE A 84 -4.69 3.14 3.83
CA ILE A 84 -6.03 2.53 3.86
C ILE A 84 -6.96 3.31 4.76
N LEU A 85 -6.51 3.64 5.99
CA LEU A 85 -7.30 4.38 6.97
C LEU A 85 -7.74 5.74 6.44
N ARG A 86 -6.85 6.46 5.77
CA ARG A 86 -7.17 7.78 5.19
C ARG A 86 -8.03 7.69 3.94
N ARG A 87 -7.73 6.77 3.01
CA ARG A 87 -8.33 6.73 1.67
C ARG A 87 -9.67 6.00 1.61
N ILE A 88 -9.85 5.00 2.48
CA ILE A 88 -11.04 4.13 2.45
C ILE A 88 -11.87 4.29 3.72
N LEU A 89 -11.24 4.25 4.89
CA LEU A 89 -11.94 4.10 6.15
C LEU A 89 -12.26 5.44 6.83
N ASN A 90 -11.55 6.50 6.48
CA ASN A 90 -11.66 7.84 7.09
C ASN A 90 -11.61 7.78 8.63
N MET A 91 -10.62 7.07 9.17
CA MET A 91 -10.45 6.88 10.62
C MET A 91 -9.00 7.00 11.06
N THR A 92 -8.80 7.22 12.35
CA THR A 92 -7.47 7.25 12.99
C THR A 92 -6.98 5.84 13.32
N SER A 93 -5.66 5.71 13.57
CA SER A 93 -5.07 4.44 14.02
C SER A 93 -5.70 3.93 15.31
N ASP A 94 -6.03 4.81 16.25
CA ASP A 94 -6.61 4.41 17.54
C ASP A 94 -8.04 3.90 17.37
N GLN A 95 -8.83 4.55 16.51
CA GLN A 95 -10.16 4.05 16.14
C GLN A 95 -10.06 2.68 15.46
N ALA A 96 -9.10 2.51 14.56
CA ALA A 96 -8.87 1.24 13.89
C ALA A 96 -8.48 0.13 14.88
N ARG A 97 -7.56 0.41 15.82
CA ARG A 97 -7.18 -0.54 16.87
C ARG A 97 -8.37 -0.95 17.75
N ALA A 98 -9.20 0.02 18.14
CA ALA A 98 -10.40 -0.27 18.91
C ALA A 98 -11.37 -1.21 18.17
N LEU A 99 -11.59 -0.99 16.87
CA LEU A 99 -12.43 -1.85 16.04
C LEU A 99 -11.83 -3.26 15.86
N ILE A 100 -10.53 -3.36 15.65
CA ILE A 100 -9.83 -4.66 15.54
C ILE A 100 -9.98 -5.45 16.84
N GLN A 101 -9.81 -4.80 17.98
CA GLN A 101 -10.01 -5.43 19.29
C GLN A 101 -11.45 -5.89 19.52
N ALA A 102 -12.43 -5.11 19.04
CA ALA A 102 -13.85 -5.46 19.13
C ALA A 102 -14.25 -6.61 18.20
N HIS A 103 -13.52 -6.82 17.07
CA HIS A 103 -13.86 -7.78 16.03
C HIS A 103 -12.63 -8.62 15.59
N PRO A 104 -11.98 -9.37 16.49
CA PRO A 104 -10.70 -10.03 16.23
C PRO A 104 -10.79 -11.17 15.19
N THR A 105 -12.00 -11.63 14.86
CA THR A 105 -12.21 -12.67 13.85
C THR A 105 -12.41 -12.09 12.44
N VAL A 106 -12.66 -10.79 12.32
CA VAL A 106 -12.90 -10.12 11.03
C VAL A 106 -11.63 -9.50 10.49
N VAL A 107 -10.85 -8.86 11.37
CA VAL A 107 -9.59 -8.19 10.97
C VAL A 107 -8.42 -8.85 11.68
N VAL A 108 -7.47 -9.32 10.89
CA VAL A 108 -6.22 -9.93 11.36
C VAL A 108 -5.08 -8.97 11.04
N VAL A 109 -4.25 -8.68 12.06
CA VAL A 109 -3.05 -7.87 11.90
C VAL A 109 -1.85 -8.77 11.65
N ALA A 110 -1.08 -8.48 10.61
CA ALA A 110 0.15 -9.17 10.25
C ALA A 110 1.33 -8.18 10.20
N ASP A 111 2.53 -8.68 10.45
CA ASP A 111 3.76 -7.87 10.57
C ASP A 111 4.55 -7.74 9.26
N SER A 112 4.20 -8.47 8.23
CA SER A 112 4.85 -8.39 6.91
C SER A 112 3.89 -8.70 5.76
N ASP A 113 4.24 -8.30 4.55
CA ASP A 113 3.52 -8.68 3.35
C ASP A 113 3.55 -10.19 3.12
N ASP A 114 4.68 -10.83 3.43
CA ASP A 114 4.80 -12.29 3.35
C ASP A 114 3.82 -12.98 4.30
N ALA A 115 3.66 -12.46 5.53
CA ALA A 115 2.67 -12.98 6.47
C ALA A 115 1.24 -12.76 5.98
N ILE A 116 0.93 -11.60 5.39
CA ILE A 116 -0.37 -11.34 4.75
C ILE A 116 -0.62 -12.33 3.61
N LEU A 117 0.33 -12.49 2.70
CA LEU A 117 0.24 -13.42 1.57
C LEU A 117 0.02 -14.85 2.04
N HIS A 118 0.77 -15.28 3.06
CA HIS A 118 0.62 -16.61 3.65
C HIS A 118 -0.79 -16.83 4.23
N ILE A 119 -1.32 -15.85 4.97
CA ILE A 119 -2.67 -15.95 5.55
C ILE A 119 -3.71 -15.96 4.44
N VAL A 120 -3.62 -15.03 3.48
CA VAL A 120 -4.62 -14.90 2.39
C VAL A 120 -4.62 -16.14 1.50
N SER A 121 -3.47 -16.67 1.12
CA SER A 121 -3.39 -17.85 0.23
C SER A 121 -3.89 -19.14 0.89
N ASN A 122 -3.86 -19.23 2.22
CA ASN A 122 -4.24 -20.42 2.98
C ASN A 122 -5.61 -20.32 3.67
N THR A 123 -6.28 -19.17 3.61
CA THR A 123 -7.56 -18.95 4.28
C THR A 123 -8.66 -18.64 3.27
N ARG A 124 -9.64 -19.53 3.14
CA ARG A 124 -10.79 -19.32 2.25
C ARG A 124 -11.60 -18.09 2.68
N GLY A 125 -11.83 -17.18 1.72
CA GLY A 125 -12.56 -15.94 1.96
C GLY A 125 -11.69 -14.82 2.53
N ALA A 126 -10.38 -15.02 2.68
CA ALA A 126 -9.48 -13.97 3.12
C ALA A 126 -9.17 -12.99 1.99
N ILE A 127 -9.06 -11.71 2.37
CA ILE A 127 -8.54 -10.62 1.57
C ILE A 127 -7.46 -9.88 2.36
N GLY A 128 -6.53 -9.24 1.68
CA GLY A 128 -5.46 -8.51 2.34
C GLY A 128 -4.92 -7.36 1.50
N PHE A 129 -4.24 -6.45 2.16
CA PHE A 129 -3.54 -5.35 1.51
C PHE A 129 -2.04 -5.58 1.61
N ILE A 130 -1.36 -5.55 0.48
CA ILE A 130 0.10 -5.71 0.37
C ILE A 130 0.69 -4.61 -0.51
N ASP A 131 1.98 -4.37 -0.40
CA ASP A 131 2.69 -3.58 -1.40
C ASP A 131 2.58 -4.27 -2.77
N LEU A 132 2.36 -3.50 -3.83
CA LEU A 132 2.21 -4.04 -5.18
C LEU A 132 3.42 -4.86 -5.62
N TYR A 133 4.63 -4.48 -5.17
CA TYR A 133 5.87 -5.19 -5.51
C TYR A 133 6.04 -6.52 -4.76
N SER A 134 5.26 -6.76 -3.70
CA SER A 134 5.22 -8.04 -2.96
C SER A 134 4.28 -9.07 -3.61
N LEU A 135 3.59 -8.72 -4.70
CA LEU A 135 2.57 -9.57 -5.32
C LEU A 135 3.16 -10.90 -5.80
N THR A 136 2.49 -12.01 -5.46
CA THR A 136 2.84 -13.36 -5.90
C THR A 136 1.72 -13.97 -6.75
N LYS A 137 2.04 -15.09 -7.42
CA LYS A 137 1.06 -15.86 -8.21
C LYS A 137 0.03 -16.62 -7.35
N ASP A 138 0.19 -16.65 -6.03
CA ASP A 138 -0.62 -17.48 -5.13
C ASP A 138 -1.90 -16.81 -4.66
N VAL A 139 -2.09 -15.55 -5.03
CA VAL A 139 -3.29 -14.74 -4.74
C VAL A 139 -3.85 -14.12 -6.01
N ASN A 140 -5.10 -13.68 -5.96
CA ASN A 140 -5.74 -12.89 -7.02
C ASN A 140 -5.75 -11.42 -6.63
N VAL A 141 -5.48 -10.53 -7.58
CA VAL A 141 -5.64 -9.08 -7.38
C VAL A 141 -7.11 -8.72 -7.57
N VAL A 142 -7.66 -8.00 -6.59
CA VAL A 142 -9.05 -7.52 -6.60
C VAL A 142 -9.06 -6.02 -6.96
N LYS A 143 -9.92 -5.62 -7.88
CA LYS A 143 -10.13 -4.21 -8.21
C LYS A 143 -10.75 -3.47 -7.03
N VAL A 144 -10.39 -2.20 -6.87
CA VAL A 144 -11.03 -1.28 -5.94
C VAL A 144 -11.73 -0.20 -6.76
N ASP A 145 -13.03 -0.04 -6.59
CA ASP A 145 -13.88 0.84 -7.41
C ASP A 145 -13.68 0.65 -8.93
N GLY A 146 -13.54 -0.62 -9.35
CA GLY A 146 -13.37 -1.00 -10.74
C GLY A 146 -11.95 -0.82 -11.29
N LYS A 147 -10.97 -0.40 -10.49
CA LYS A 147 -9.60 -0.11 -10.92
C LYS A 147 -8.60 -1.10 -10.32
N LEU A 148 -7.61 -1.47 -11.13
CA LEU A 148 -6.42 -2.21 -10.70
C LEU A 148 -5.33 -1.24 -10.17
N PRO A 149 -4.39 -1.73 -9.37
CA PRO A 149 -3.14 -1.00 -9.12
C PRO A 149 -2.50 -0.54 -10.44
N LEU A 150 -1.82 0.62 -10.43
CA LEU A 150 -1.22 1.31 -11.59
C LEU A 150 -2.22 2.04 -12.51
N GLU A 151 -3.51 1.74 -12.48
CA GLU A 151 -4.49 2.49 -13.27
C GLU A 151 -4.68 3.92 -12.74
N PRO A 152 -4.91 4.90 -13.62
CA PRO A 152 -5.17 6.29 -13.21
C PRO A 152 -6.37 6.39 -12.27
N GLY A 153 -6.18 7.08 -11.13
CA GLY A 153 -7.23 7.27 -10.13
C GLY A 153 -7.46 6.05 -9.23
N TYR A 154 -6.53 5.07 -9.19
CA TYR A 154 -6.56 4.02 -8.18
C TYR A 154 -6.39 4.62 -6.77
N LEU A 155 -7.26 4.22 -5.84
CA LEU A 155 -7.37 4.85 -4.52
C LEU A 155 -6.18 4.60 -3.60
N LEU A 156 -5.61 3.40 -3.64
CA LEU A 156 -4.57 2.95 -2.72
C LEU A 156 -3.16 3.26 -3.24
N LYS A 157 -2.99 4.49 -3.73
CA LYS A 157 -1.72 5.06 -4.14
C LYS A 157 -1.30 6.13 -3.14
N GLY A 158 -0.10 6.00 -2.58
CA GLY A 158 0.58 7.05 -1.82
C GLY A 158 1.00 8.22 -2.72
N ASN A 159 1.19 9.36 -2.13
CA ASN A 159 1.70 10.55 -2.82
C ASN A 159 3.22 10.46 -2.92
#